data_c2abc14944ae5f393a3b50da1e23f020
#
_entry.id   c2abc14944ae5f393a3b50da1e23f020
#
_cell.length_a   1.000
_cell.length_b   1.000
_cell.length_c   1.000
_cell.angle_alpha   90.00
_cell.angle_beta   90.00
_cell.angle_gamma   90.00
#
_symmetry.space_group_name_H-M   'P 1'
#
loop_
_entity.id
_entity.type
_entity.pdbx_description
1 polymer ?
#
loop_
_entity_poly.entity_id
_entity_poly.type
_entity_poly.pdbx_seq_one_letter_code
_entity_poly.pdbx_strand_id
1 'polypeptide(L)'
;LTTRRQRQMCIRDREYVENRIRAGVLEKGSVELLGRAKSDARLQSNAQIHKGIEISLNGDRCRVNLEKFSGGKHVTVYGQTEITIDLIEVHTKLGGEIIFEASNVMPRDFETKTPVIQYESNGDLTELQCDFIAGCDGFHGISRSSIPPSKLKFFERVYPYSWLGILAEAPPPSKELIYASHERGFALYSMRPPTRSRLYLQCENNTTLDHWPDEVIWNELRCRLGVKDANLIQEGEIIEKGVTPMRSFVTEPMQYGNLFLAGDAAHIVPPTGAKGLNLALSDIFYLSNAFTSFYNTGSTKELKSYSKTALSRIWKTERFSWWMTSMLHKASETDNFENRIRLAELD
;
A
#
# COMPACT_ATOMS: atom_id res chain seq x y z
N LEU A 1 22.38 26.92 -19.29
CA LEU A 1 22.98 25.65 -18.88
C LEU A 1 21.90 24.86 -18.14
N THR A 2 21.08 24.13 -18.90
CA THR A 2 20.11 23.17 -18.37
C THR A 2 20.88 21.89 -18.02
N THR A 3 21.39 21.80 -16.81
CA THR A 3 21.82 20.53 -16.26
C THR A 3 20.60 19.63 -16.19
N ARG A 4 20.49 18.63 -17.07
CA ARG A 4 19.59 17.49 -16.91
C ARG A 4 19.99 16.82 -15.59
N ARG A 5 19.22 17.08 -14.53
CA ARG A 5 19.41 16.41 -13.25
C ARG A 5 18.87 15.00 -13.42
N GLN A 6 19.77 14.04 -13.46
CA GLN A 6 19.42 12.62 -13.56
C GLN A 6 18.66 12.20 -12.33
N ARG A 7 17.48 11.60 -12.54
CA ARG A 7 16.73 10.89 -11.51
C ARG A 7 17.10 9.42 -11.66
N GLN A 8 17.96 8.93 -10.79
CA GLN A 8 18.32 7.52 -10.77
C GLN A 8 17.46 6.78 -9.74
N MET A 9 17.00 5.62 -10.12
CA MET A 9 16.22 4.73 -9.27
C MET A 9 16.85 3.33 -9.31
N CYS A 10 17.18 2.79 -8.14
CA CYS A 10 17.72 1.44 -8.01
C CYS A 10 16.56 0.48 -7.69
N ILE A 11 16.32 -0.51 -8.53
CA ILE A 11 15.30 -1.54 -8.35
C ILE A 11 15.97 -2.91 -8.39
N ARG A 12 15.57 -3.78 -7.47
CA ARG A 12 16.25 -5.06 -7.25
C ARG A 12 16.07 -6.06 -8.40
N ASP A 13 14.91 -6.07 -9.03
CA ASP A 13 14.59 -7.03 -10.08
C ASP A 13 13.38 -6.54 -10.88
N ARG A 14 13.53 -6.39 -12.19
CA ARG A 14 12.48 -5.91 -13.07
C ARG A 14 11.32 -6.91 -13.15
N GLU A 15 11.60 -8.17 -13.34
CA GLU A 15 10.61 -9.22 -13.46
C GLU A 15 9.80 -9.39 -12.17
N TYR A 16 10.46 -9.31 -11.00
CA TYR A 16 9.79 -9.34 -9.70
C TYR A 16 8.83 -8.17 -9.50
N VAL A 17 9.21 -6.96 -9.93
CA VAL A 17 8.38 -5.76 -9.80
C VAL A 17 7.18 -5.82 -10.74
N GLU A 18 7.36 -6.30 -11.96
CA GLU A 18 6.33 -6.39 -12.99
C GLU A 18 5.33 -7.53 -12.76
N ASN A 19 5.72 -8.60 -12.07
CA ASN A 19 4.88 -9.79 -11.86
C ASN A 19 4.19 -9.86 -10.48
N ARG A 20 4.56 -9.01 -9.53
CA ARG A 20 4.01 -9.07 -8.18
C ARG A 20 2.60 -8.49 -8.11
N ILE A 21 1.63 -9.34 -7.85
CA ILE A 21 0.23 -8.92 -7.73
C ILE A 21 -0.05 -8.34 -6.35
N ARG A 22 -0.38 -7.05 -6.32
CA ARG A 22 -0.73 -6.30 -5.10
C ARG A 22 -2.11 -5.64 -5.23
N ALA A 23 -2.71 -5.25 -4.10
CA ALA A 23 -3.93 -4.46 -4.10
C ALA A 23 -3.71 -3.12 -4.84
N GLY A 24 -4.76 -2.63 -5.48
CA GLY A 24 -4.72 -1.36 -6.19
C GLY A 24 -6.05 -0.65 -6.07
N VAL A 25 -6.33 -0.07 -4.89
CA VAL A 25 -7.49 0.80 -4.68
C VAL A 25 -6.96 2.21 -4.54
N LEU A 26 -7.28 3.07 -5.48
CA LEU A 26 -6.81 4.44 -5.56
C LEU A 26 -7.89 5.42 -5.13
N GLU A 27 -7.50 6.38 -4.31
CA GLU A 27 -8.29 7.57 -4.03
C GLU A 27 -8.10 8.62 -5.15
N LYS A 28 -9.03 9.57 -5.23
CA LYS A 28 -9.00 10.64 -6.22
C LYS A 28 -7.64 11.37 -6.30
N GLY A 29 -7.04 11.73 -5.15
CA GLY A 29 -5.75 12.42 -5.12
C GLY A 29 -4.60 11.59 -5.70
N SER A 30 -4.65 10.27 -5.56
CA SER A 30 -3.68 9.36 -6.15
C SER A 30 -3.82 9.30 -7.68
N VAL A 31 -5.05 9.23 -8.18
CA VAL A 31 -5.33 9.27 -9.63
C VAL A 31 -4.87 10.60 -10.24
N GLU A 32 -5.16 11.72 -9.57
CA GLU A 32 -4.72 13.05 -10.02
C GLU A 32 -3.18 13.16 -10.05
N LEU A 33 -2.47 12.55 -9.09
CA LEU A 33 -1.01 12.54 -9.08
C LEU A 33 -0.43 11.72 -10.25
N LEU A 34 -1.02 10.56 -10.54
CA LEU A 34 -0.64 9.73 -11.71
C LEU A 34 -0.88 10.48 -13.02
N GLY A 35 -1.98 11.23 -13.12
CA GLY A 35 -2.25 12.12 -14.27
C GLY A 35 -1.21 13.24 -14.41
N ARG A 36 -0.77 13.86 -13.30
CA ARG A 36 0.34 14.84 -13.33
C ARG A 36 1.65 14.21 -13.78
N ALA A 37 1.89 12.95 -13.44
CA ALA A 37 3.05 12.18 -13.90
C ALA A 37 2.90 11.70 -15.36
N LYS A 38 1.73 11.91 -16.01
CA LYS A 38 1.39 11.42 -17.35
C LYS A 38 1.44 9.89 -17.47
N SER A 39 1.17 9.19 -16.37
CA SER A 39 1.20 7.72 -16.27
C SER A 39 -0.20 7.11 -16.11
N ASP A 40 -1.25 7.84 -16.48
CA ASP A 40 -2.64 7.45 -16.25
C ASP A 40 -3.38 6.99 -17.51
N ALA A 41 -2.72 6.87 -18.67
CA ALA A 41 -3.38 6.52 -19.93
C ALA A 41 -4.10 5.16 -19.88
N ARG A 42 -3.41 4.10 -19.42
CA ARG A 42 -4.01 2.77 -19.24
C ARG A 42 -5.00 2.73 -18.06
N LEU A 43 -4.73 3.50 -17.01
CA LEU A 43 -5.65 3.64 -15.88
C LEU A 43 -6.99 4.19 -16.34
N GLN A 44 -7.02 5.24 -17.17
CA GLN A 44 -8.26 5.85 -17.69
C GLN A 44 -9.10 4.86 -18.52
N SER A 45 -8.46 3.91 -19.22
CA SER A 45 -9.18 2.93 -20.07
C SER A 45 -9.55 1.65 -19.34
N ASN A 46 -8.76 1.20 -18.37
CA ASN A 46 -8.84 -0.15 -17.81
C ASN A 46 -9.27 -0.22 -16.34
N ALA A 47 -9.27 0.94 -15.63
CA ALA A 47 -9.62 0.94 -14.22
C ALA A 47 -11.12 0.74 -13.99
N GLN A 48 -11.46 0.15 -12.86
CA GLN A 48 -12.84 -0.01 -12.42
C GLN A 48 -13.19 1.07 -11.40
N ILE A 49 -14.32 1.72 -11.61
CA ILE A 49 -14.83 2.77 -10.72
C ILE A 49 -15.83 2.16 -9.75
N HIS A 50 -15.55 2.29 -8.45
CA HIS A 50 -16.47 1.88 -7.40
C HIS A 50 -17.06 3.10 -6.72
N LYS A 51 -18.38 3.24 -6.84
CA LYS A 51 -19.16 4.32 -6.21
C LYS A 51 -19.58 4.01 -4.78
N GLY A 52 -19.38 2.77 -4.36
CA GLY A 52 -19.70 2.26 -3.04
C GLY A 52 -18.79 1.10 -2.63
N ILE A 53 -19.04 0.62 -1.43
CA ILE A 53 -18.55 -0.64 -0.88
C ILE A 53 -19.72 -1.35 -0.23
N GLU A 54 -19.60 -2.65 -0.05
CA GLU A 54 -20.56 -3.45 0.69
C GLU A 54 -19.94 -3.91 2.01
N ILE A 55 -20.72 -3.85 3.07
CA ILE A 55 -20.38 -4.38 4.39
C ILE A 55 -21.34 -5.52 4.67
N SER A 56 -20.84 -6.70 4.98
CA SER A 56 -21.60 -7.86 5.42
C SER A 56 -21.35 -8.12 6.90
N LEU A 57 -22.39 -8.14 7.69
CA LEU A 57 -22.34 -8.46 9.12
C LEU A 57 -23.08 -9.77 9.34
N ASN A 58 -22.33 -10.85 9.61
CA ASN A 58 -22.87 -12.22 9.75
C ASN A 58 -23.84 -12.61 8.62
N GLY A 59 -23.59 -12.16 7.40
CA GLY A 59 -24.38 -12.44 6.20
C GLY A 59 -25.46 -11.43 5.86
N ASP A 60 -25.71 -10.42 6.69
CA ASP A 60 -26.56 -9.30 6.34
C ASP A 60 -25.74 -8.20 5.66
N ARG A 61 -26.06 -7.90 4.40
CA ARG A 61 -25.31 -6.98 3.55
C ARG A 61 -25.95 -5.61 3.49
N CYS A 62 -25.13 -4.58 3.67
CA CYS A 62 -25.49 -3.18 3.50
C CYS A 62 -24.51 -2.52 2.53
N ARG A 63 -25.03 -1.76 1.55
CA ARG A 63 -24.21 -0.99 0.64
C ARG A 63 -24.01 0.43 1.13
N VAL A 64 -22.74 0.83 1.34
CA VAL A 64 -22.36 2.19 1.67
C VAL A 64 -22.07 2.97 0.37
N ASN A 65 -22.87 3.97 0.08
CA ASN A 65 -22.72 4.82 -1.11
C ASN A 65 -21.63 5.88 -0.87
N LEU A 66 -20.39 5.59 -1.29
CA LEU A 66 -19.24 6.48 -1.11
C LEU A 66 -19.45 7.81 -1.85
N GLU A 67 -20.00 7.79 -3.07
CA GLU A 67 -20.23 8.98 -3.87
C GLU A 67 -21.16 9.96 -3.16
N LYS A 68 -22.27 9.45 -2.55
CA LYS A 68 -23.22 10.26 -1.79
C LYS A 68 -22.57 10.90 -0.56
N PHE A 69 -21.80 10.12 0.21
CA PHE A 69 -21.25 10.58 1.50
C PHE A 69 -19.95 11.35 1.40
N SER A 70 -19.26 11.30 0.23
CA SER A 70 -17.97 11.96 0.02
C SER A 70 -18.06 13.23 -0.86
N GLY A 71 -19.27 13.67 -1.22
CA GLY A 71 -19.44 14.80 -2.13
C GLY A 71 -19.03 14.47 -3.57
N GLY A 72 -19.45 13.32 -4.08
CA GLY A 72 -19.22 12.89 -5.47
C GLY A 72 -17.88 12.18 -5.71
N LYS A 73 -17.13 11.79 -4.66
CA LYS A 73 -15.89 11.04 -4.83
C LYS A 73 -16.17 9.54 -4.90
N HIS A 74 -15.31 8.85 -5.63
CA HIS A 74 -15.33 7.39 -5.78
C HIS A 74 -13.93 6.83 -5.55
N VAL A 75 -13.79 5.54 -5.48
CA VAL A 75 -12.49 4.86 -5.51
C VAL A 75 -12.29 4.21 -6.87
N THR A 76 -11.04 4.17 -7.30
CA THR A 76 -10.61 3.60 -8.58
C THR A 76 -9.81 2.34 -8.31
N VAL A 77 -10.23 1.21 -8.86
CA VAL A 77 -9.49 -0.05 -8.75
C VAL A 77 -8.63 -0.24 -9.98
N TYR A 78 -7.33 -0.19 -9.78
CA TYR A 78 -6.31 -0.40 -10.81
C TYR A 78 -5.08 -1.06 -10.16
N GLY A 79 -4.57 -2.14 -10.73
CA GLY A 79 -3.53 -2.94 -10.10
C GLY A 79 -2.25 -2.15 -9.79
N GLN A 80 -1.66 -2.35 -8.62
CA GLN A 80 -0.41 -1.68 -8.27
C GLN A 80 0.72 -2.04 -9.23
N THR A 81 0.76 -3.26 -9.73
CA THR A 81 1.71 -3.72 -10.76
C THR A 81 1.58 -2.90 -12.04
N GLU A 82 0.34 -2.69 -12.51
CA GLU A 82 0.08 -1.87 -13.69
C GLU A 82 0.55 -0.43 -13.50
N ILE A 83 0.30 0.15 -12.32
CA ILE A 83 0.81 1.49 -11.97
C ILE A 83 2.33 1.54 -12.04
N THR A 84 3.00 0.51 -11.55
CA THR A 84 4.46 0.44 -11.55
C THR A 84 5.01 0.36 -12.97
N ILE A 85 4.42 -0.47 -13.83
CA ILE A 85 4.77 -0.59 -15.25
C ILE A 85 4.58 0.77 -15.95
N ASP A 86 3.43 1.42 -15.77
CA ASP A 86 3.14 2.73 -16.37
C ASP A 86 4.15 3.79 -15.94
N LEU A 87 4.52 3.81 -14.66
CA LEU A 87 5.51 4.76 -14.14
C LEU A 87 6.91 4.50 -14.70
N ILE A 88 7.34 3.24 -14.80
CA ILE A 88 8.62 2.86 -15.39
C ILE A 88 8.67 3.27 -16.86
N GLU A 89 7.61 2.98 -17.63
CA GLU A 89 7.55 3.37 -19.03
C GLU A 89 7.65 4.90 -19.22
N VAL A 90 6.88 5.67 -18.46
CA VAL A 90 6.90 7.14 -18.56
C VAL A 90 8.26 7.68 -18.14
N HIS A 91 8.85 7.17 -17.05
CA HIS A 91 10.15 7.59 -16.58
C HIS A 91 11.24 7.36 -17.65
N THR A 92 11.25 6.18 -18.25
CA THR A 92 12.18 5.82 -19.33
C THR A 92 11.97 6.70 -20.58
N LYS A 93 10.70 6.91 -21.01
CA LYS A 93 10.38 7.80 -22.15
C LYS A 93 10.84 9.25 -21.92
N LEU A 94 10.83 9.71 -20.68
CA LEU A 94 11.32 11.04 -20.32
C LEU A 94 12.86 11.11 -20.20
N GLY A 95 13.56 10.03 -20.46
CA GLY A 95 15.03 9.93 -20.34
C GLY A 95 15.51 9.85 -18.89
N GLY A 96 14.66 9.40 -17.98
CA GLY A 96 15.04 9.04 -16.63
C GLY A 96 15.85 7.75 -16.63
N GLU A 97 16.84 7.65 -15.76
CA GLU A 97 17.66 6.47 -15.61
C GLU A 97 17.15 5.58 -14.48
N ILE A 98 17.03 4.28 -14.77
CA ILE A 98 16.70 3.24 -13.79
C ILE A 98 17.84 2.22 -13.83
N ILE A 99 18.45 1.98 -12.68
CA ILE A 99 19.48 0.95 -12.54
C ILE A 99 18.79 -0.27 -11.91
N PHE A 100 18.57 -1.28 -12.74
CA PHE A 100 18.05 -2.56 -12.29
C PHE A 100 19.17 -3.42 -11.71
N GLU A 101 18.80 -4.37 -10.85
CA GLU A 101 19.73 -5.36 -10.25
C GLU A 101 20.88 -4.72 -9.44
N ALA A 102 20.69 -3.49 -8.98
CA ALA A 102 21.64 -2.86 -8.09
C ALA A 102 21.66 -3.59 -6.73
N SER A 103 22.84 -3.99 -6.29
CA SER A 103 23.07 -4.63 -4.99
C SER A 103 23.90 -3.73 -4.07
N ASN A 104 23.92 -4.06 -2.78
CA ASN A 104 24.69 -3.33 -1.76
C ASN A 104 24.46 -1.81 -1.78
N VAL A 105 23.21 -1.40 -2.08
CA VAL A 105 22.83 0.02 -2.12
C VAL A 105 22.94 0.64 -0.73
N MET A 106 23.69 1.73 -0.59
CA MET A 106 23.91 2.40 0.70
C MET A 106 23.90 3.92 0.54
N PRO A 107 22.98 4.63 1.19
CA PRO A 107 23.01 6.08 1.27
C PRO A 107 24.11 6.53 2.25
N ARG A 108 24.93 7.50 1.84
CA ARG A 108 26.02 8.07 2.62
C ARG A 108 26.00 9.60 2.54
N ASP A 109 26.66 10.22 3.46
CA ASP A 109 26.95 11.67 3.48
C ASP A 109 25.70 12.58 3.34
N PHE A 110 24.51 12.03 3.67
CA PHE A 110 23.24 12.74 3.53
C PHE A 110 23.06 13.87 4.56
N GLU A 111 23.95 14.02 5.52
CA GLU A 111 24.03 15.18 6.42
C GLU A 111 24.79 16.35 5.77
N THR A 112 25.51 16.10 4.69
CA THR A 112 26.30 17.09 3.96
C THR A 112 25.51 17.71 2.81
N LYS A 113 26.14 18.64 2.08
CA LYS A 113 25.56 19.23 0.87
C LYS A 113 25.64 18.32 -0.37
N THR A 114 26.38 17.24 -0.29
CA THR A 114 26.65 16.31 -1.38
C THR A 114 26.40 14.88 -0.93
N PRO A 115 25.14 14.48 -0.72
CA PRO A 115 24.77 13.09 -0.46
C PRO A 115 25.28 12.16 -1.55
N VAL A 116 25.58 10.93 -1.16
CA VAL A 116 26.09 9.90 -2.08
C VAL A 116 25.23 8.63 -1.93
N ILE A 117 24.88 8.01 -3.04
CA ILE A 117 24.42 6.62 -3.07
C ILE A 117 25.55 5.76 -3.60
N GLN A 118 26.01 4.82 -2.78
CA GLN A 118 26.94 3.77 -3.19
C GLN A 118 26.15 2.52 -3.53
N TYR A 119 26.48 1.86 -4.63
CA TYR A 119 25.84 0.62 -5.06
C TYR A 119 26.78 -0.22 -5.92
N GLU A 120 26.48 -1.50 -6.03
CA GLU A 120 27.15 -2.42 -6.95
C GLU A 120 26.24 -2.72 -8.14
N SER A 121 26.80 -2.66 -9.34
CA SER A 121 26.14 -3.06 -10.58
C SER A 121 27.14 -3.77 -11.46
N ASN A 122 26.77 -4.94 -11.99
CA ASN A 122 27.65 -5.79 -12.81
C ASN A 122 28.99 -6.16 -12.15
N GLY A 123 29.03 -6.18 -10.81
CA GLY A 123 30.25 -6.47 -10.04
C GLY A 123 31.15 -5.25 -9.75
N ASP A 124 30.80 -4.09 -10.26
CA ASP A 124 31.55 -2.84 -10.04
C ASP A 124 30.89 -1.99 -8.96
N LEU A 125 31.69 -1.48 -8.02
CA LEU A 125 31.26 -0.52 -7.02
C LEU A 125 31.18 0.87 -7.65
N THR A 126 30.01 1.49 -7.57
CA THR A 126 29.74 2.80 -8.16
C THR A 126 29.22 3.77 -7.09
N GLU A 127 29.60 5.04 -7.21
CA GLU A 127 29.10 6.12 -6.37
C GLU A 127 28.39 7.16 -7.21
N LEU A 128 27.20 7.56 -6.74
CA LEU A 128 26.39 8.59 -7.34
C LEU A 128 26.22 9.76 -6.37
N GLN A 129 26.74 10.92 -6.71
CA GLN A 129 26.49 12.16 -5.99
C GLN A 129 25.15 12.76 -6.37
N CYS A 130 24.41 13.26 -5.39
CA CYS A 130 23.08 13.87 -5.58
C CYS A 130 22.85 15.04 -4.60
N ASP A 131 21.80 15.80 -4.83
CA ASP A 131 21.40 16.86 -3.90
C ASP A 131 20.55 16.28 -2.76
N PHE A 132 19.73 15.27 -3.06
CA PHE A 132 18.78 14.64 -2.14
C PHE A 132 18.65 13.15 -2.42
N ILE A 133 18.34 12.38 -1.39
CA ILE A 133 18.01 10.95 -1.47
C ILE A 133 16.57 10.75 -1.03
N ALA A 134 15.76 10.10 -1.85
CA ALA A 134 14.42 9.65 -1.49
C ALA A 134 14.42 8.13 -1.26
N GLY A 135 14.36 7.71 -0.01
CA GLY A 135 14.26 6.32 0.42
C GLY A 135 12.80 5.83 0.25
N CYS A 136 12.54 5.19 -0.89
CA CYS A 136 11.26 4.56 -1.24
C CYS A 136 11.41 3.04 -1.29
N ASP A 137 12.31 2.48 -0.49
CA ASP A 137 12.83 1.12 -0.56
C ASP A 137 12.07 0.10 0.31
N GLY A 138 10.90 0.51 0.81
CA GLY A 138 9.98 -0.35 1.56
C GLY A 138 10.42 -0.57 3.01
N PHE A 139 9.66 -1.42 3.72
CA PHE A 139 9.87 -1.62 5.17
C PHE A 139 11.25 -2.23 5.51
N HIS A 140 11.74 -3.11 4.67
CA HIS A 140 13.03 -3.79 4.84
C HIS A 140 14.18 -3.11 4.10
N GLY A 141 13.94 -1.92 3.54
CA GLY A 141 14.95 -1.14 2.85
C GLY A 141 16.03 -0.59 3.77
N ILE A 142 17.16 -0.20 3.18
CA ILE A 142 18.34 0.30 3.89
C ILE A 142 18.18 1.75 4.35
N SER A 143 17.37 2.56 3.65
CA SER A 143 17.31 4.01 3.86
C SER A 143 16.99 4.38 5.31
N ARG A 144 15.95 3.76 5.91
CA ARG A 144 15.59 4.03 7.31
C ARG A 144 16.69 3.61 8.28
N SER A 145 17.29 2.45 8.07
CA SER A 145 18.34 1.90 8.95
C SER A 145 19.68 2.61 8.80
N SER A 146 19.89 3.40 7.75
CA SER A 146 21.06 4.28 7.59
C SER A 146 20.98 5.53 8.46
N ILE A 147 19.80 5.91 8.93
CA ILE A 147 19.65 7.04 9.86
C ILE A 147 20.02 6.55 11.27
N PRO A 148 20.86 7.30 12.02
CA PRO A 148 21.22 6.92 13.38
C PRO A 148 20.01 6.66 14.27
N PRO A 149 19.91 5.54 15.00
CA PRO A 149 18.74 5.20 15.81
C PRO A 149 18.34 6.27 16.83
N SER A 150 19.31 7.03 17.35
CA SER A 150 19.08 8.14 18.28
C SER A 150 18.32 9.33 17.66
N LYS A 151 18.18 9.35 16.33
CA LYS A 151 17.49 10.41 15.58
C LYS A 151 16.08 10.02 15.18
N LEU A 152 15.68 8.76 15.38
CA LEU A 152 14.39 8.22 15.01
C LEU A 152 13.60 7.77 16.25
N LYS A 153 12.28 7.94 16.18
CA LYS A 153 11.33 7.29 17.07
C LYS A 153 10.49 6.33 16.24
N PHE A 154 10.20 5.18 16.81
CA PHE A 154 9.39 4.15 16.18
C PHE A 154 8.11 3.95 16.97
N PHE A 155 7.00 3.87 16.26
CA PHE A 155 5.69 3.54 16.78
C PHE A 155 5.19 2.33 16.03
N GLU A 156 5.01 1.21 16.73
CA GLU A 156 4.60 -0.05 16.12
C GLU A 156 3.47 -0.69 16.90
N ARG A 157 2.54 -1.28 16.17
CA ARG A 157 1.50 -2.17 16.68
C ARG A 157 1.41 -3.41 15.79
N VAL A 158 1.62 -4.57 16.38
CA VAL A 158 1.38 -5.86 15.74
C VAL A 158 -0.02 -6.33 16.12
N TYR A 159 -0.83 -6.73 15.14
CA TYR A 159 -2.17 -7.25 15.37
C TYR A 159 -2.11 -8.74 15.69
N PRO A 160 -3.07 -9.28 16.51
CA PRO A 160 -3.06 -10.69 16.93
C PRO A 160 -3.57 -11.64 15.84
N TYR A 161 -3.60 -11.21 14.59
CA TYR A 161 -4.04 -11.99 13.43
C TYR A 161 -3.32 -11.56 12.17
N SER A 162 -3.39 -12.43 11.17
CA SER A 162 -2.85 -12.25 9.83
C SER A 162 -3.96 -12.30 8.79
N TRP A 163 -3.62 -11.99 7.57
CA TRP A 163 -4.45 -12.24 6.40
C TRP A 163 -3.85 -13.33 5.52
N LEU A 164 -4.65 -14.34 5.21
CA LEU A 164 -4.42 -15.21 4.07
C LEU A 164 -4.91 -14.47 2.83
N GLY A 165 -4.00 -14.04 1.98
CA GLY A 165 -4.30 -13.44 0.68
C GLY A 165 -4.39 -14.51 -0.39
N ILE A 166 -5.41 -14.47 -1.23
CA ILE A 166 -5.70 -15.44 -2.28
C ILE A 166 -5.92 -14.69 -3.60
N LEU A 167 -5.25 -15.11 -4.66
CA LEU A 167 -5.55 -14.72 -6.03
C LEU A 167 -6.08 -15.92 -6.78
N ALA A 168 -7.26 -15.80 -7.38
CA ALA A 168 -7.89 -16.92 -8.08
C ALA A 168 -8.48 -16.49 -9.43
N GLU A 169 -8.42 -17.39 -10.41
CA GLU A 169 -9.19 -17.31 -11.66
C GLU A 169 -10.64 -17.69 -11.37
N ALA A 170 -11.32 -16.79 -10.68
CA ALA A 170 -12.70 -16.95 -10.29
C ALA A 170 -13.42 -15.60 -10.41
N PRO A 171 -14.65 -15.55 -10.91
CA PRO A 171 -15.39 -14.31 -11.02
C PRO A 171 -15.65 -13.72 -9.64
N PRO A 172 -15.63 -12.39 -9.49
CA PRO A 172 -15.92 -11.74 -8.23
C PRO A 172 -17.39 -11.90 -7.85
N PRO A 173 -17.73 -12.05 -6.55
CA PRO A 173 -19.11 -12.21 -6.08
C PRO A 173 -19.94 -10.92 -6.15
N SER A 174 -19.33 -9.77 -6.40
CA SER A 174 -19.98 -8.46 -6.51
C SER A 174 -19.21 -7.56 -7.47
N LYS A 175 -19.85 -6.47 -7.90
CA LYS A 175 -19.23 -5.40 -8.69
C LYS A 175 -18.48 -4.38 -7.81
N GLU A 176 -18.65 -4.40 -6.51
CA GLU A 176 -17.96 -3.54 -5.54
C GLU A 176 -17.29 -4.40 -4.46
N LEU A 177 -16.35 -3.83 -3.73
CA LEU A 177 -15.66 -4.51 -2.62
C LEU A 177 -16.65 -4.93 -1.54
N ILE A 178 -16.55 -6.17 -1.04
CA ILE A 178 -17.34 -6.65 0.11
C ILE A 178 -16.38 -6.86 1.29
N TYR A 179 -16.65 -6.17 2.39
CA TYR A 179 -16.01 -6.33 3.68
C TYR A 179 -16.94 -7.16 4.57
N ALA A 180 -16.61 -8.41 4.84
CA ALA A 180 -17.43 -9.29 5.65
C ALA A 180 -16.83 -9.47 7.05
N SER A 181 -17.58 -9.05 8.08
CA SER A 181 -17.33 -9.37 9.48
C SER A 181 -18.20 -10.53 9.88
N HIS A 182 -17.60 -11.63 10.31
CA HIS A 182 -18.28 -12.87 10.67
C HIS A 182 -17.72 -13.43 11.97
N GLU A 183 -18.49 -14.25 12.70
CA GLU A 183 -18.04 -14.90 13.93
C GLU A 183 -16.79 -15.77 13.75
N ARG A 184 -16.54 -16.28 12.53
CA ARG A 184 -15.33 -17.03 12.17
C ARG A 184 -14.15 -16.15 11.78
N GLY A 185 -14.32 -14.83 11.70
CA GLY A 185 -13.33 -13.84 11.36
C GLY A 185 -13.67 -13.06 10.09
N PHE A 186 -12.84 -12.08 9.78
CA PHE A 186 -13.01 -11.17 8.65
C PHE A 186 -12.73 -11.87 7.31
N ALA A 187 -13.46 -11.44 6.27
CA ALA A 187 -13.13 -11.72 4.88
C ALA A 187 -13.28 -10.47 4.01
N LEU A 188 -12.47 -10.37 2.95
CA LEU A 188 -12.57 -9.30 1.96
C LEU A 188 -12.64 -9.91 0.55
N TYR A 189 -13.63 -9.46 -0.20
CA TYR A 189 -13.83 -9.85 -1.60
C TYR A 189 -13.55 -8.65 -2.49
N SER A 190 -12.54 -8.77 -3.30
CA SER A 190 -12.08 -7.72 -4.20
C SER A 190 -11.96 -8.26 -5.62
N MET A 191 -12.43 -7.48 -6.58
CA MET A 191 -12.37 -7.85 -7.98
C MET A 191 -11.03 -7.43 -8.62
N ARG A 192 -10.71 -8.17 -9.67
CA ARG A 192 -9.78 -7.85 -10.73
C ARG A 192 -10.55 -7.87 -12.06
N PRO A 193 -9.92 -7.81 -13.24
CA PRO A 193 -10.67 -7.98 -14.51
C PRO A 193 -11.62 -9.16 -14.45
N PRO A 194 -12.67 -9.21 -15.27
CA PRO A 194 -13.97 -9.90 -14.99
C PRO A 194 -13.90 -11.35 -14.55
N THR A 195 -12.78 -12.04 -14.80
CA THR A 195 -12.60 -13.48 -14.48
C THR A 195 -11.75 -13.75 -13.25
N ARG A 196 -11.24 -12.71 -12.57
CA ARG A 196 -10.23 -12.86 -11.50
C ARG A 196 -10.65 -12.16 -10.23
N SER A 197 -10.41 -12.80 -9.10
CA SER A 197 -10.69 -12.25 -7.77
C SER A 197 -9.44 -12.22 -6.89
N ARG A 198 -9.30 -11.17 -6.09
CA ARG A 198 -8.36 -11.11 -4.98
C ARG A 198 -9.15 -11.15 -3.67
N LEU A 199 -8.95 -12.21 -2.91
CA LEU A 199 -9.72 -12.54 -1.73
C LEU A 199 -8.80 -12.57 -0.50
N TYR A 200 -9.35 -12.31 0.67
CA TYR A 200 -8.60 -12.35 1.92
C TYR A 200 -9.42 -12.97 3.02
N LEU A 201 -8.77 -13.76 3.86
CA LEU A 201 -9.34 -14.36 5.06
C LEU A 201 -8.50 -14.01 6.27
N GLN A 202 -9.11 -13.55 7.34
CA GLN A 202 -8.45 -13.46 8.64
C GLN A 202 -8.05 -14.84 9.11
N CYS A 203 -6.81 -14.98 9.57
CA CYS A 203 -6.24 -16.20 10.12
C CYS A 203 -5.31 -15.89 11.31
N GLU A 204 -4.91 -16.90 12.04
CA GLU A 204 -3.98 -16.77 13.14
C GLU A 204 -2.55 -16.46 12.65
N ASN A 205 -1.76 -15.77 13.47
CA ASN A 205 -0.39 -15.37 13.11
C ASN A 205 0.58 -16.54 12.89
N ASN A 206 0.32 -17.68 13.53
CA ASN A 206 1.13 -18.90 13.45
C ASN A 206 0.64 -19.91 12.40
N THR A 207 -0.37 -19.54 11.58
CA THR A 207 -0.89 -20.44 10.56
C THR A 207 0.12 -20.64 9.43
N THR A 208 0.11 -21.83 8.83
CA THR A 208 0.87 -22.17 7.64
C THR A 208 -0.06 -22.45 6.47
N LEU A 209 0.45 -22.43 5.24
CA LEU A 209 -0.37 -22.70 4.05
C LEU A 209 -0.93 -24.13 4.01
N ASP A 210 -0.31 -25.07 4.71
CA ASP A 210 -0.80 -26.46 4.81
C ASP A 210 -2.15 -26.55 5.52
N HIS A 211 -2.47 -25.61 6.40
CA HIS A 211 -3.77 -25.52 7.06
C HIS A 211 -4.87 -24.96 6.14
N TRP A 212 -4.48 -24.51 4.93
CA TRP A 212 -5.36 -23.83 3.98
C TRP A 212 -5.34 -24.50 2.60
N PRO A 213 -5.75 -25.78 2.49
CA PRO A 213 -6.03 -26.38 1.19
C PRO A 213 -7.17 -25.62 0.50
N ASP A 214 -7.22 -25.67 -0.81
CA ASP A 214 -8.13 -24.84 -1.62
C ASP A 214 -9.60 -25.06 -1.27
N GLU A 215 -10.00 -26.29 -0.97
CA GLU A 215 -11.35 -26.62 -0.50
C GLU A 215 -11.71 -25.87 0.79
N VAL A 216 -10.78 -25.83 1.76
CA VAL A 216 -10.99 -25.10 3.03
C VAL A 216 -11.11 -23.60 2.77
N ILE A 217 -10.30 -23.05 1.89
CA ILE A 217 -10.38 -21.64 1.49
C ILE A 217 -11.75 -21.29 0.92
N TRP A 218 -12.23 -22.07 -0.05
CA TRP A 218 -13.53 -21.81 -0.68
C TRP A 218 -14.69 -21.97 0.30
N ASN A 219 -14.63 -22.95 1.19
CA ASN A 219 -15.63 -23.14 2.24
C ASN A 219 -15.65 -21.97 3.23
N GLU A 220 -14.49 -21.48 3.68
CA GLU A 220 -14.40 -20.31 4.57
C GLU A 220 -14.92 -19.03 3.89
N LEU A 221 -14.61 -18.83 2.62
CA LEU A 221 -15.13 -17.70 1.86
C LEU A 221 -16.66 -17.74 1.79
N ARG A 222 -17.27 -18.89 1.47
CA ARG A 222 -18.72 -19.02 1.46
C ARG A 222 -19.34 -18.79 2.83
N CYS A 223 -18.77 -19.39 3.86
CA CYS A 223 -19.25 -19.27 5.22
C CYS A 223 -19.26 -17.81 5.69
N ARG A 224 -18.14 -17.09 5.48
CA ARG A 224 -17.98 -15.71 5.97
C ARG A 224 -18.75 -14.68 5.13
N LEU A 225 -19.10 -14.98 3.89
CA LEU A 225 -20.02 -14.12 3.12
C LEU A 225 -21.47 -14.25 3.63
N GLY A 226 -21.81 -15.42 4.16
CA GLY A 226 -23.12 -15.73 4.72
C GLY A 226 -23.93 -16.67 3.82
N VAL A 227 -24.83 -17.42 4.44
CA VAL A 227 -25.63 -18.49 3.78
C VAL A 227 -26.45 -17.96 2.60
N LYS A 228 -26.99 -16.75 2.71
CA LYS A 228 -27.81 -16.11 1.65
C LYS A 228 -27.04 -15.90 0.36
N ASP A 229 -25.74 -15.58 0.47
CA ASP A 229 -24.87 -15.16 -0.64
C ASP A 229 -23.77 -16.18 -0.95
N ALA A 230 -23.74 -17.32 -0.27
CA ALA A 230 -22.73 -18.36 -0.45
C ALA A 230 -22.62 -18.86 -1.90
N ASN A 231 -23.75 -18.90 -2.62
CA ASN A 231 -23.82 -19.29 -4.03
C ASN A 231 -23.21 -18.27 -5.00
N LEU A 232 -22.92 -17.05 -4.56
CA LEU A 232 -22.21 -16.06 -5.35
C LEU A 232 -20.71 -16.37 -5.46
N ILE A 233 -20.19 -17.20 -4.55
CA ILE A 233 -18.78 -17.64 -4.57
C ILE A 233 -18.64 -18.79 -5.55
N GLN A 234 -18.09 -18.49 -6.71
CA GLN A 234 -17.70 -19.49 -7.69
C GLN A 234 -16.23 -19.86 -7.47
N GLU A 235 -15.95 -21.16 -7.47
CA GLU A 235 -14.58 -21.66 -7.36
C GLU A 235 -13.83 -21.50 -8.70
N GLY A 236 -12.53 -21.38 -8.59
CA GLY A 236 -11.61 -21.35 -9.71
C GLY A 236 -10.21 -21.74 -9.27
N GLU A 237 -9.28 -21.80 -10.19
CA GLU A 237 -7.88 -22.09 -9.88
C GLU A 237 -7.29 -21.01 -8.98
N ILE A 238 -6.69 -21.42 -7.85
CA ILE A 238 -5.93 -20.52 -6.97
C ILE A 238 -4.52 -20.40 -7.53
N ILE A 239 -4.22 -19.21 -8.10
CA ILE A 239 -2.94 -18.89 -8.74
C ILE A 239 -1.86 -18.61 -7.68
N GLU A 240 -2.24 -17.88 -6.61
CA GLU A 240 -1.33 -17.45 -5.57
C GLU A 240 -2.05 -17.42 -4.22
N LYS A 241 -1.38 -17.89 -3.20
CA LYS A 241 -1.82 -17.70 -1.80
C LYS A 241 -0.64 -17.44 -0.88
N GLY A 242 -0.86 -16.61 0.14
CA GLY A 242 0.19 -16.26 1.11
C GLY A 242 -0.35 -15.63 2.37
N VAL A 243 0.32 -15.88 3.49
CA VAL A 243 -0.03 -15.31 4.80
C VAL A 243 0.78 -14.04 5.02
N THR A 244 0.11 -12.96 5.42
CA THR A 244 0.72 -11.66 5.70
C THR A 244 0.32 -11.19 7.09
N PRO A 245 1.27 -11.08 8.04
CA PRO A 245 1.02 -10.49 9.35
C PRO A 245 0.58 -9.03 9.23
N MET A 246 -0.36 -8.63 10.07
CA MET A 246 -0.85 -7.26 10.08
C MET A 246 -0.12 -6.42 11.12
N ARG A 247 0.30 -5.23 10.69
CA ARG A 247 0.94 -4.23 11.57
C ARG A 247 0.60 -2.81 11.19
N SER A 248 0.68 -1.92 12.17
CA SER A 248 0.87 -0.49 12.00
C SER A 248 2.31 -0.15 12.36
N PHE A 249 2.91 0.75 11.59
CA PHE A 249 4.27 1.23 11.88
C PHE A 249 4.42 2.66 11.39
N VAL A 250 5.05 3.52 12.21
CA VAL A 250 5.41 4.89 11.83
C VAL A 250 6.78 5.21 12.38
N THR A 251 7.66 5.81 11.57
CA THR A 251 8.92 6.39 12.03
C THR A 251 8.85 7.92 12.02
N GLU A 252 9.40 8.54 13.05
CA GLU A 252 9.50 9.99 13.19
C GLU A 252 10.92 10.42 13.58
N PRO A 253 11.48 11.43 12.89
CA PRO A 253 10.98 12.10 11.68
C PRO A 253 11.12 11.22 10.42
N MET A 254 10.45 11.62 9.33
CA MET A 254 10.60 10.99 8.01
C MET A 254 11.75 11.60 7.19
N GLN A 255 12.63 12.29 7.82
CA GLN A 255 13.76 13.00 7.20
C GLN A 255 14.91 13.14 8.17
N TYR A 256 16.14 12.92 7.66
CA TYR A 256 17.36 13.28 8.38
C TYR A 256 18.41 13.79 7.39
N GLY A 257 18.86 15.03 7.58
CA GLY A 257 19.68 15.70 6.56
C GLY A 257 18.95 15.81 5.23
N ASN A 258 19.62 15.34 4.17
CA ASN A 258 19.09 15.30 2.81
C ASN A 258 18.54 13.93 2.41
N LEU A 259 18.35 13.03 3.36
CA LEU A 259 17.66 11.74 3.19
C LEU A 259 16.21 11.86 3.66
N PHE A 260 15.29 11.54 2.76
CA PHE A 260 13.82 11.57 2.98
C PHE A 260 13.27 10.16 2.88
N LEU A 261 12.40 9.77 3.78
CA LEU A 261 11.71 8.48 3.75
C LEU A 261 10.28 8.67 3.23
N ALA A 262 9.82 7.75 2.37
CA ALA A 262 8.47 7.77 1.83
C ALA A 262 7.89 6.34 1.71
N GLY A 263 6.56 6.22 1.84
CA GLY A 263 5.86 4.95 1.78
C GLY A 263 6.29 3.99 2.91
N ASP A 264 6.34 2.69 2.60
CA ASP A 264 6.64 1.64 3.60
C ASP A 264 8.02 1.79 4.27
N ALA A 265 8.93 2.58 3.71
CA ALA A 265 10.17 2.95 4.38
C ALA A 265 9.92 3.77 5.65
N ALA A 266 8.84 4.55 5.69
CA ALA A 266 8.48 5.44 6.79
C ALA A 266 7.27 4.94 7.61
N HIS A 267 6.29 4.33 6.97
CA HIS A 267 5.03 3.93 7.63
C HIS A 267 4.36 2.72 6.98
N ILE A 268 3.66 1.93 7.76
CA ILE A 268 2.80 0.83 7.31
C ILE A 268 1.44 1.00 8.00
N VAL A 269 0.37 0.95 7.24
CA VAL A 269 -0.99 0.91 7.75
C VAL A 269 -1.62 -0.47 7.53
N PRO A 270 -2.53 -0.92 8.38
CA PRO A 270 -3.28 -2.15 8.11
C PRO A 270 -4.00 -2.08 6.76
N PRO A 271 -4.01 -3.15 5.97
CA PRO A 271 -4.52 -3.14 4.60
C PRO A 271 -6.04 -3.00 4.51
N THR A 272 -6.78 -3.17 5.61
CA THR A 272 -8.25 -3.13 5.66
C THR A 272 -8.84 -1.87 5.02
N GLY A 273 -8.23 -0.71 5.27
CA GLY A 273 -8.68 0.57 4.70
C GLY A 273 -8.17 0.85 3.27
N ALA A 274 -7.36 -0.03 2.69
CA ALA A 274 -6.69 0.17 1.38
C ALA A 274 -5.92 1.50 1.29
N LYS A 275 -5.25 1.94 2.37
CA LYS A 275 -4.63 3.26 2.48
C LYS A 275 -3.13 3.28 2.17
N GLY A 276 -2.41 2.16 2.23
CA GLY A 276 -0.94 2.13 2.12
C GLY A 276 -0.40 2.80 0.85
N LEU A 277 -0.86 2.38 -0.32
CA LEU A 277 -0.46 2.97 -1.60
C LEU A 277 -0.85 4.46 -1.71
N ASN A 278 -2.05 4.82 -1.23
CA ASN A 278 -2.53 6.20 -1.25
C ASN A 278 -1.70 7.12 -0.34
N LEU A 279 -1.24 6.62 0.80
CA LEU A 279 -0.31 7.34 1.68
C LEU A 279 1.05 7.52 1.02
N ALA A 280 1.63 6.45 0.45
CA ALA A 280 2.90 6.51 -0.25
C ALA A 280 2.86 7.54 -1.39
N LEU A 281 1.79 7.54 -2.20
CA LEU A 281 1.58 8.55 -3.25
C LEU A 281 1.40 9.97 -2.68
N SER A 282 0.79 10.11 -1.49
CA SER A 282 0.70 11.41 -0.82
C SER A 282 2.08 11.93 -0.36
N ASP A 283 2.95 11.04 0.14
CA ASP A 283 4.33 11.42 0.48
C ASP A 283 5.08 11.92 -0.76
N ILE A 284 4.95 11.20 -1.88
CA ILE A 284 5.55 11.60 -3.15
C ILE A 284 4.99 12.94 -3.64
N PHE A 285 3.69 13.21 -3.43
CA PHE A 285 3.10 14.50 -3.74
C PHE A 285 3.79 15.64 -2.97
N TYR A 286 3.96 15.50 -1.67
CA TYR A 286 4.64 16.53 -0.85
C TYR A 286 6.11 16.65 -1.20
N LEU A 287 6.80 15.54 -1.35
CA LEU A 287 8.24 15.52 -1.62
C LEU A 287 8.56 16.07 -3.01
N SER A 288 7.78 15.70 -4.04
CA SER A 288 7.96 16.21 -5.40
C SER A 288 7.73 17.72 -5.50
N ASN A 289 6.72 18.24 -4.78
CA ASN A 289 6.48 19.68 -4.71
C ASN A 289 7.66 20.39 -3.99
N ALA A 290 8.17 19.82 -2.92
CA ALA A 290 9.32 20.38 -2.18
C ALA A 290 10.59 20.41 -3.04
N PHE A 291 10.89 19.33 -3.78
CA PHE A 291 12.00 19.31 -4.73
C PHE A 291 11.80 20.32 -5.88
N THR A 292 10.60 20.40 -6.43
CA THR A 292 10.27 21.36 -7.49
C THR A 292 10.47 22.79 -7.02
N SER A 293 10.00 23.13 -5.83
CA SER A 293 10.19 24.45 -5.23
C SER A 293 11.68 24.77 -5.03
N PHE A 294 12.44 23.82 -4.48
CA PHE A 294 13.88 23.99 -4.30
C PHE A 294 14.61 24.24 -5.62
N TYR A 295 14.35 23.43 -6.63
CA TYR A 295 15.04 23.54 -7.91
C TYR A 295 14.65 24.80 -8.71
N ASN A 296 13.45 25.32 -8.53
CA ASN A 296 12.99 26.51 -9.21
C ASN A 296 13.41 27.81 -8.50
N THR A 297 13.45 27.80 -7.16
CA THR A 297 13.56 29.04 -6.37
C THR A 297 14.70 29.04 -5.35
N GLY A 298 15.33 27.89 -5.11
CA GLY A 298 16.30 27.70 -4.01
C GLY A 298 15.67 27.55 -2.63
N SER A 299 14.32 27.57 -2.52
CA SER A 299 13.61 27.49 -1.23
C SER A 299 13.73 26.12 -0.60
N THR A 300 14.17 26.06 0.65
CA THR A 300 14.22 24.84 1.48
C THR A 300 13.03 24.72 2.43
N LYS A 301 12.06 25.63 2.36
CA LYS A 301 10.93 25.69 3.30
C LYS A 301 10.11 24.40 3.28
N GLU A 302 9.70 23.94 2.12
CA GLU A 302 8.87 22.72 1.97
C GLU A 302 9.68 21.47 2.32
N LEU A 303 10.97 21.40 1.96
CA LEU A 303 11.87 20.33 2.37
C LEU A 303 11.92 20.21 3.90
N LYS A 304 12.12 21.32 4.61
CA LYS A 304 12.17 21.34 6.09
C LYS A 304 10.83 20.98 6.73
N SER A 305 9.72 21.23 6.07
CA SER A 305 8.38 20.95 6.59
C SER A 305 7.84 19.57 6.14
N TYR A 306 8.53 18.84 5.26
CA TYR A 306 8.09 17.59 4.69
C TYR A 306 7.61 16.59 5.75
N SER A 307 8.49 16.24 6.68
CA SER A 307 8.18 15.25 7.72
C SER A 307 6.93 15.65 8.54
N LYS A 308 6.84 16.89 8.98
CA LYS A 308 5.67 17.38 9.75
C LYS A 308 4.38 17.32 8.92
N THR A 309 4.45 17.67 7.65
CA THR A 309 3.29 17.68 6.75
C THR A 309 2.78 16.27 6.46
N ALA A 310 3.69 15.36 6.11
CA ALA A 310 3.36 13.96 5.83
C ALA A 310 2.82 13.25 7.08
N LEU A 311 3.48 13.38 8.22
CA LEU A 311 3.07 12.76 9.49
C LEU A 311 1.68 13.20 9.94
N SER A 312 1.29 14.45 9.72
CA SER A 312 -0.06 14.93 10.03
C SER A 312 -1.15 14.15 9.28
N ARG A 313 -0.90 13.73 8.03
CA ARG A 313 -1.80 12.89 7.25
C ARG A 313 -1.70 11.42 7.67
N ILE A 314 -0.47 10.93 7.87
CA ILE A 314 -0.20 9.53 8.24
C ILE A 314 -0.95 9.17 9.52
N TRP A 315 -0.84 9.95 10.59
CA TRP A 315 -1.52 9.66 11.85
C TRP A 315 -3.05 9.65 11.76
N LYS A 316 -3.63 10.52 10.93
CA LYS A 316 -5.08 10.49 10.66
C LYS A 316 -5.48 9.21 9.93
N THR A 317 -4.64 8.75 9.02
CA THR A 317 -4.89 7.52 8.24
C THR A 317 -4.63 6.27 9.08
N GLU A 318 -3.61 6.28 9.94
CA GLU A 318 -3.39 5.22 10.93
C GLU A 318 -4.59 5.05 11.86
N ARG A 319 -5.11 6.16 12.39
CA ARG A 319 -6.33 6.14 13.21
C ARG A 319 -7.50 5.51 12.47
N PHE A 320 -7.74 5.92 11.22
CA PHE A 320 -8.84 5.37 10.41
C PHE A 320 -8.62 3.88 10.13
N SER A 321 -7.43 3.49 9.69
CA SER A 321 -7.11 2.11 9.35
C SER A 321 -7.16 1.19 10.59
N TRP A 322 -6.66 1.66 11.72
CA TRP A 322 -6.77 0.97 12.99
C TRP A 322 -8.23 0.77 13.41
N TRP A 323 -9.05 1.83 13.37
CA TRP A 323 -10.46 1.77 13.71
C TRP A 323 -11.20 0.77 12.81
N MET A 324 -11.07 0.89 11.50
CA MET A 324 -11.72 -0.01 10.55
C MET A 324 -11.27 -1.47 10.72
N THR A 325 -9.97 -1.68 11.00
CA THR A 325 -9.42 -3.01 11.26
C THR A 325 -9.99 -3.59 12.55
N SER A 326 -9.98 -2.83 13.64
CA SER A 326 -10.50 -3.28 14.94
C SER A 326 -12.00 -3.56 14.91
N MET A 327 -12.75 -2.77 14.15
CA MET A 327 -14.21 -2.92 14.00
C MET A 327 -14.55 -4.20 13.21
N LEU A 328 -13.89 -4.47 12.10
CA LEU A 328 -14.28 -5.54 11.17
C LEU A 328 -13.68 -6.92 11.51
N HIS A 329 -12.54 -6.97 12.20
CA HIS A 329 -11.88 -8.24 12.52
C HIS A 329 -12.38 -8.81 13.84
N LYS A 330 -12.46 -10.13 13.88
CA LYS A 330 -12.73 -10.84 15.12
C LYS A 330 -11.53 -10.70 16.07
N ALA A 331 -11.77 -10.28 17.31
CA ALA A 331 -10.78 -10.32 18.37
C ALA A 331 -10.44 -11.78 18.75
N SER A 332 -9.27 -11.99 19.32
CA SER A 332 -8.82 -13.32 19.77
C SER A 332 -9.70 -13.89 20.88
N GLU A 333 -10.27 -13.02 21.73
CA GLU A 333 -11.18 -13.39 22.81
C GLU A 333 -12.60 -12.91 22.46
N THR A 334 -13.56 -13.83 22.48
CA THR A 334 -14.92 -13.57 22.00
C THR A 334 -15.85 -12.94 23.03
N ASP A 335 -15.52 -13.00 24.31
CA ASP A 335 -16.38 -12.51 25.39
C ASP A 335 -15.64 -11.57 26.33
N ASN A 336 -15.16 -10.46 25.78
CA ASN A 336 -14.54 -9.39 26.55
C ASN A 336 -15.17 -8.03 26.23
N PHE A 337 -14.80 -7.01 27.00
CA PHE A 337 -15.34 -5.65 26.89
C PHE A 337 -15.08 -5.06 25.50
N GLU A 338 -13.89 -5.24 24.94
CA GLU A 338 -13.50 -4.71 23.63
C GLU A 338 -14.37 -5.30 22.51
N ASN A 339 -14.65 -6.60 22.57
CA ASN A 339 -15.53 -7.25 21.59
C ASN A 339 -16.98 -6.76 21.70
N ARG A 340 -17.47 -6.48 22.91
CA ARG A 340 -18.81 -5.89 23.10
C ARG A 340 -18.90 -4.47 22.53
N ILE A 341 -17.87 -3.64 22.74
CA ILE A 341 -17.79 -2.30 22.12
C ILE A 341 -17.77 -2.43 20.60
N ARG A 342 -16.94 -3.34 20.06
CA ARG A 342 -16.86 -3.58 18.62
C ARG A 342 -18.20 -3.98 18.00
N LEU A 343 -18.95 -4.85 18.66
CA LEU A 343 -20.29 -5.25 18.19
C LEU A 343 -21.27 -4.08 18.23
N ALA A 344 -21.21 -3.25 19.27
CA ALA A 344 -22.04 -2.04 19.36
C ALA A 344 -21.68 -0.96 18.32
N GLU A 345 -20.47 -0.95 17.79
CA GLU A 345 -20.08 -0.07 16.67
C GLU A 345 -20.60 -0.56 15.31
N LEU A 346 -20.96 -1.84 15.22
CA LEU A 346 -21.45 -2.48 13.99
C LEU A 346 -22.97 -2.43 13.87
N ASP A 347 -23.69 -2.30 15.00
CA ASP A 347 -25.16 -2.17 15.06
C ASP A 347 -25.59 -0.72 14.70
#